data_00b3c7fb96da1cd80c28e11ddcf42bf2
#
_entry.id   00b3c7fb96da1cd80c28e11ddcf42bf2
#
_cell.length_a   1.000
_cell.length_b   1.000
_cell.length_c   1.000
_cell.angle_alpha   90.00
_cell.angle_beta   90.00
_cell.angle_gamma   90.00
#
_symmetry.space_group_name_H-M   'P 1'
#
loop_
_entity.id
_entity.type
_entity.pdbx_description
1 polymer ?
#
loop_
_entity_poly.entity_id
_entity_poly.type
_entity_poly.pdbx_seq_one_letter_code
_entity_poly.pdbx_strand_id
1 'polypeptide(L)'
;MKLIALDLDGTTLNSKKVITTETIQAIRKAQEQGHIVMALTGRSATPVIAELAKYDLDLHVGGNNGTEIYANGQLIELTSLPLLQCQKIVLELEKEVMPYKICTNISTFAHKDWLDRFEKVVASGLVPSDYYDHKDYKMFTTPPHVYGQPFFNQPEELLNIESSVIKFLILGLDPIQKNRVKALLETIEDTYVTSSSPFNLEVTHVNGHKGNGLKAMARFFNIRSRIQ
;
A
#
# COMPACT_ATOMS: atom_id res chain seq x y z
N MET A 1 19.65 -4.15 22.90
CA MET A 1 18.36 -4.08 22.20
C MET A 1 18.56 -3.49 20.82
N LYS A 2 17.99 -4.11 19.78
CA LYS A 2 17.99 -3.65 18.38
C LYS A 2 16.56 -3.66 17.87
N LEU A 3 16.24 -2.83 16.89
CA LEU A 3 15.02 -2.93 16.08
C LEU A 3 15.35 -3.69 14.79
N ILE A 4 14.61 -4.75 14.52
CA ILE A 4 14.75 -5.61 13.34
C ILE A 4 13.46 -5.47 12.54
N ALA A 5 13.55 -4.94 11.34
CA ALA A 5 12.42 -4.85 10.42
C ALA A 5 12.52 -5.93 9.34
N LEU A 6 11.46 -6.69 9.18
CA LEU A 6 11.35 -7.80 8.23
C LEU A 6 10.35 -7.42 7.14
N ASP A 7 10.79 -7.37 5.89
CA ASP A 7 9.86 -7.36 4.77
C ASP A 7 9.19 -8.73 4.63
N LEU A 8 7.95 -8.77 4.14
CA LEU A 8 7.19 -10.01 4.07
C LEU A 8 7.33 -10.69 2.72
N ASP A 9 6.90 -10.04 1.64
CA ASP A 9 6.82 -10.67 0.33
C ASP A 9 8.18 -10.86 -0.32
N GLY A 10 8.54 -12.13 -0.60
CA GLY A 10 9.85 -12.46 -1.17
C GLY A 10 11.02 -12.40 -0.19
N THR A 11 10.76 -12.18 1.12
CA THR A 11 11.76 -12.11 2.18
C THR A 11 11.40 -13.07 3.31
N THR A 12 10.45 -12.71 4.18
CA THR A 12 10.00 -13.55 5.30
C THR A 12 9.06 -14.66 4.85
N LEU A 13 8.21 -14.37 3.87
CA LEU A 13 7.35 -15.36 3.21
C LEU A 13 8.11 -16.04 2.06
N ASN A 14 8.11 -17.36 2.04
CA ASN A 14 8.67 -18.15 0.95
C ASN A 14 7.79 -18.09 -0.33
N SER A 15 8.19 -18.79 -1.38
CA SER A 15 7.45 -18.88 -2.66
C SER A 15 6.03 -19.43 -2.53
N LYS A 16 5.73 -20.18 -1.46
CA LYS A 16 4.40 -20.71 -1.12
C LYS A 16 3.60 -19.74 -0.23
N LYS A 17 4.10 -18.52 0.01
CA LYS A 17 3.49 -17.51 0.90
C LYS A 17 3.34 -17.98 2.34
N VAL A 18 4.30 -18.76 2.84
CA VAL A 18 4.31 -19.32 4.20
C VAL A 18 5.60 -18.89 4.91
N ILE A 19 5.49 -18.61 6.21
CA ILE A 19 6.66 -18.42 7.09
C ILE A 19 7.15 -19.79 7.51
N THR A 20 8.43 -20.08 7.29
CA THR A 20 8.99 -21.40 7.64
C THR A 20 9.22 -21.54 9.15
N THR A 21 9.28 -22.77 9.63
CA THR A 21 9.56 -23.05 11.05
C THR A 21 10.87 -22.44 11.51
N GLU A 22 11.90 -22.49 10.67
CA GLU A 22 13.22 -21.92 10.96
C GLU A 22 13.15 -20.40 11.10
N THR A 23 12.37 -19.73 10.24
CA THR A 23 12.15 -18.28 10.31
C THR A 23 11.40 -17.92 11.60
N ILE A 24 10.35 -18.69 11.96
CA ILE A 24 9.60 -18.48 13.21
C ILE A 24 10.53 -18.61 14.43
N GLN A 25 11.36 -19.65 14.47
CA GLN A 25 12.31 -19.87 15.56
C GLN A 25 13.35 -18.73 15.65
N ALA A 26 13.85 -18.26 14.51
CA ALA A 26 14.78 -17.13 14.48
C ALA A 26 14.16 -15.84 15.02
N ILE A 27 12.90 -15.56 14.65
CA ILE A 27 12.14 -14.41 15.16
C ILE A 27 11.96 -14.50 16.69
N ARG A 28 11.48 -15.64 17.19
CA ARG A 28 11.29 -15.88 18.63
C ARG A 28 12.60 -15.72 19.40
N LYS A 29 13.69 -16.31 18.89
CA LYS A 29 15.02 -16.18 19.51
C LYS A 29 15.49 -14.72 19.58
N ALA A 30 15.22 -13.92 18.53
CA ALA A 30 15.55 -12.50 18.55
C ALA A 30 14.74 -11.75 19.62
N GLN A 31 13.43 -12.06 19.77
CA GLN A 31 12.57 -11.49 20.81
C GLN A 31 13.02 -11.89 22.23
N GLU A 32 13.37 -13.18 22.45
CA GLU A 32 13.92 -13.68 23.71
C GLU A 32 15.22 -12.98 24.12
N GLN A 33 16.04 -12.56 23.15
CA GLN A 33 17.23 -11.77 23.37
C GLN A 33 16.96 -10.28 23.66
N GLY A 34 15.69 -9.89 23.78
CA GLY A 34 15.26 -8.51 24.04
C GLY A 34 15.37 -7.60 22.82
N HIS A 35 15.34 -8.14 21.60
CA HIS A 35 15.25 -7.34 20.38
C HIS A 35 13.79 -7.07 20.03
N ILE A 36 13.53 -5.90 19.46
CA ILE A 36 12.21 -5.55 18.91
C ILE A 36 12.17 -6.05 17.46
N VAL A 37 11.17 -6.86 17.13
CA VAL A 37 10.96 -7.37 15.77
C VAL A 37 9.64 -6.82 15.22
N MET A 38 9.67 -6.28 14.00
CA MET A 38 8.50 -5.80 13.29
C MET A 38 8.42 -6.36 11.88
N ALA A 39 7.20 -6.59 11.39
CA ALA A 39 6.95 -6.73 9.96
C ALA A 39 6.79 -5.33 9.33
N LEU A 40 7.42 -5.09 8.18
CA LEU A 40 7.36 -3.80 7.48
C LEU A 40 7.11 -4.02 6.00
N THR A 41 5.85 -3.88 5.57
CA THR A 41 5.34 -4.39 4.30
C THR A 41 4.51 -3.37 3.51
N GLY A 42 4.38 -3.58 2.20
CA GLY A 42 3.44 -2.85 1.33
C GLY A 42 1.97 -3.23 1.52
N ARG A 43 1.68 -4.34 2.22
CA ARG A 43 0.32 -4.76 2.53
C ARG A 43 -0.30 -3.90 3.62
N SER A 44 -1.64 -3.82 3.69
CA SER A 44 -2.34 -3.20 4.83
C SER A 44 -2.03 -3.93 6.14
N ALA A 45 -1.93 -3.19 7.24
CA ALA A 45 -1.48 -3.74 8.53
C ALA A 45 -2.46 -4.78 9.11
N THR A 46 -3.76 -4.51 9.11
CA THR A 46 -4.78 -5.37 9.74
C THR A 46 -4.77 -6.82 9.21
N PRO A 47 -4.78 -7.08 7.88
CA PRO A 47 -4.64 -8.44 7.36
C PRO A 47 -3.31 -9.10 7.73
N VAL A 48 -2.23 -8.33 7.80
CA VAL A 48 -0.90 -8.84 8.17
C VAL A 48 -0.87 -9.27 9.63
N ILE A 49 -1.44 -8.48 10.53
CA ILE A 49 -1.56 -8.84 11.96
C ILE A 49 -2.32 -10.17 12.10
N ALA A 50 -3.46 -10.31 11.40
CA ALA A 50 -4.24 -11.54 11.41
C ALA A 50 -3.49 -12.74 10.79
N GLU A 51 -2.64 -12.52 9.79
CA GLU A 51 -1.80 -13.57 9.19
C GLU A 51 -0.70 -14.02 10.15
N LEU A 52 0.00 -13.09 10.80
CA LEU A 52 1.07 -13.38 11.76
C LEU A 52 0.55 -14.14 12.99
N ALA A 53 -0.66 -13.83 13.45
CA ALA A 53 -1.31 -14.52 14.56
C ALA A 53 -1.51 -16.03 14.30
N LYS A 54 -1.67 -16.47 13.04
CA LYS A 54 -1.77 -17.89 12.68
C LYS A 54 -0.49 -18.68 12.98
N TYR A 55 0.65 -17.99 13.08
CA TYR A 55 1.95 -18.58 13.43
C TYR A 55 2.31 -18.37 14.90
N ASP A 56 1.37 -17.85 15.70
CA ASP A 56 1.63 -17.45 17.09
C ASP A 56 2.84 -16.49 17.16
N LEU A 57 2.85 -15.53 16.25
CA LEU A 57 3.84 -14.44 16.18
C LEU A 57 3.16 -13.11 16.52
N ASP A 58 3.49 -12.57 17.69
CA ASP A 58 3.13 -11.21 18.08
C ASP A 58 4.23 -10.24 17.65
N LEU A 59 4.11 -9.72 16.45
CA LEU A 59 5.04 -8.74 15.89
C LEU A 59 4.38 -7.35 15.82
N HIS A 60 5.19 -6.33 15.98
CA HIS A 60 4.81 -4.98 15.59
C HIS A 60 4.71 -4.92 14.07
N VAL A 61 3.81 -4.10 13.53
CA VAL A 61 3.54 -4.07 12.08
C VAL A 61 3.59 -2.65 11.54
N GLY A 62 4.39 -2.45 10.49
CA GLY A 62 4.31 -1.30 9.60
C GLY A 62 3.65 -1.73 8.29
N GLY A 63 2.41 -1.32 8.09
CA GLY A 63 1.63 -1.59 6.89
C GLY A 63 1.70 -0.46 5.87
N ASN A 64 1.18 -0.72 4.66
CA ASN A 64 1.10 0.23 3.56
C ASN A 64 2.42 1.00 3.33
N ASN A 65 3.55 0.25 3.29
CA ASN A 65 4.91 0.80 3.20
C ASN A 65 5.32 1.70 4.38
N GLY A 66 4.77 1.47 5.57
CA GLY A 66 5.12 2.23 6.77
C GLY A 66 4.29 3.49 6.98
N THR A 67 3.14 3.61 6.34
CA THR A 67 2.15 4.67 6.61
C THR A 67 1.31 4.39 7.84
N GLU A 68 1.12 3.11 8.18
CA GLU A 68 0.40 2.64 9.36
C GLU A 68 1.37 1.89 10.26
N ILE A 69 1.60 2.36 11.47
CA ILE A 69 2.50 1.73 12.43
C ILE A 69 1.72 1.25 13.65
N TYR A 70 1.73 -0.05 13.83
CA TYR A 70 1.12 -0.72 14.99
C TYR A 70 2.20 -1.26 15.92
N ALA A 71 2.14 -0.86 17.19
CA ALA A 71 2.97 -1.42 18.26
C ALA A 71 2.10 -1.89 19.40
N ASN A 72 2.38 -3.06 19.96
CA ASN A 72 1.59 -3.67 21.03
C ASN A 72 0.07 -3.72 20.70
N GLY A 73 -0.28 -4.04 19.45
CA GLY A 73 -1.65 -4.10 18.98
C GLY A 73 -2.36 -2.74 18.79
N GLN A 74 -1.67 -1.62 19.00
CA GLN A 74 -2.25 -0.28 18.89
C GLN A 74 -1.63 0.50 17.73
N LEU A 75 -2.44 1.27 17.01
CA LEU A 75 -1.97 2.22 16.01
C LEU A 75 -1.25 3.38 16.72
N ILE A 76 0.07 3.51 16.50
CA ILE A 76 0.90 4.55 17.12
C ILE A 76 1.26 5.70 16.17
N GLU A 77 1.22 5.46 14.87
CA GLU A 77 1.45 6.49 13.85
C GLU A 77 0.66 6.16 12.58
N LEU A 78 0.05 7.19 12.00
CA LEU A 78 -0.64 7.13 10.72
C LEU A 78 -0.19 8.31 9.87
N THR A 79 0.40 8.01 8.70
CA THR A 79 0.77 9.01 7.69
C THR A 79 -0.27 8.97 6.57
N SER A 80 -1.07 10.03 6.44
CA SER A 80 -2.12 10.14 5.43
C SER A 80 -1.85 11.29 4.47
N LEU A 81 -2.45 11.22 3.29
CA LEU A 81 -2.48 12.31 2.33
C LEU A 81 -3.38 13.44 2.86
N PRO A 82 -2.93 14.71 2.88
CA PRO A 82 -3.78 15.83 3.20
C PRO A 82 -4.94 15.97 2.21
N LEU A 83 -6.07 16.53 2.65
CA LEU A 83 -7.28 16.68 1.84
C LEU A 83 -7.01 17.43 0.52
N LEU A 84 -6.25 18.50 0.57
CA LEU A 84 -5.93 19.29 -0.61
C LEU A 84 -5.18 18.47 -1.68
N GLN A 85 -4.22 17.64 -1.26
CA GLN A 85 -3.50 16.74 -2.15
C GLN A 85 -4.43 15.67 -2.74
N CYS A 86 -5.30 15.10 -1.92
CA CYS A 86 -6.31 14.15 -2.40
C CYS A 86 -7.21 14.76 -3.48
N GLN A 87 -7.68 15.99 -3.27
CA GLN A 87 -8.51 16.71 -4.25
C GLN A 87 -7.77 16.95 -5.57
N LYS A 88 -6.49 17.36 -5.51
CA LYS A 88 -5.65 17.54 -6.71
C LYS A 88 -5.43 16.23 -7.46
N ILE A 89 -5.13 15.13 -6.74
CA ILE A 89 -4.97 13.79 -7.32
C ILE A 89 -6.25 13.37 -8.04
N VAL A 90 -7.38 13.46 -7.36
CA VAL A 90 -8.70 13.09 -7.93
C VAL A 90 -8.99 13.89 -9.19
N LEU A 91 -8.75 15.21 -9.17
CA LEU A 91 -8.99 16.08 -10.32
C LEU A 91 -8.24 15.58 -11.58
N GLU A 92 -6.97 15.19 -11.43
CA GLU A 92 -6.20 14.68 -12.57
C GLU A 92 -6.66 13.28 -13.01
N LEU A 93 -7.02 12.40 -12.06
CA LEU A 93 -7.52 11.07 -12.38
C LEU A 93 -8.88 11.09 -13.08
N GLU A 94 -9.77 12.00 -12.68
CA GLU A 94 -11.08 12.19 -13.32
C GLU A 94 -10.96 12.78 -14.74
N LYS A 95 -10.10 13.79 -14.95
CA LYS A 95 -9.81 14.32 -16.29
C LYS A 95 -9.30 13.26 -17.26
N GLU A 96 -8.46 12.37 -16.78
CA GLU A 96 -7.84 11.30 -17.56
C GLU A 96 -8.69 10.02 -17.59
N VAL A 97 -9.84 10.01 -16.93
CA VAL A 97 -10.77 8.87 -16.83
C VAL A 97 -10.06 7.57 -16.38
N MET A 98 -9.12 7.70 -15.46
CA MET A 98 -8.33 6.56 -14.96
C MET A 98 -9.17 5.63 -14.09
N PRO A 99 -9.03 4.29 -14.21
CA PRO A 99 -9.53 3.38 -13.18
C PRO A 99 -8.67 3.51 -11.92
N TYR A 100 -9.26 3.90 -10.80
CA TYR A 100 -8.53 4.04 -9.54
C TYR A 100 -9.32 3.59 -8.32
N LYS A 101 -8.60 3.37 -7.23
CA LYS A 101 -9.11 3.03 -5.91
C LYS A 101 -8.50 3.96 -4.88
N ILE A 102 -9.24 4.26 -3.84
CA ILE A 102 -8.80 5.04 -2.68
C ILE A 102 -8.66 4.10 -1.49
N CYS A 103 -7.45 3.95 -0.99
CA CYS A 103 -7.18 3.19 0.22
C CYS A 103 -7.19 4.13 1.42
N THR A 104 -8.04 3.84 2.38
CA THR A 104 -8.12 4.54 3.65
C THR A 104 -7.66 3.62 4.78
N ASN A 105 -7.57 4.15 6.00
CA ASN A 105 -7.32 3.36 7.20
C ASN A 105 -8.47 2.40 7.57
N ILE A 106 -9.62 2.49 6.89
CA ILE A 106 -10.80 1.65 7.15
C ILE A 106 -10.93 0.57 6.07
N SER A 107 -10.85 0.95 4.78
CA SER A 107 -11.07 0.06 3.65
C SER A 107 -10.43 0.60 2.37
N THR A 108 -10.46 -0.24 1.33
CA THR A 108 -10.14 0.17 -0.05
C THR A 108 -11.43 0.33 -0.83
N PHE A 109 -11.69 1.53 -1.29
CA PHE A 109 -12.88 1.90 -2.05
C PHE A 109 -12.54 2.03 -3.54
N ALA A 110 -13.42 1.55 -4.41
CA ALA A 110 -13.29 1.71 -5.84
C ALA A 110 -14.27 2.74 -6.38
N HIS A 111 -13.89 3.49 -7.43
CA HIS A 111 -14.84 4.31 -8.15
C HIS A 111 -15.93 3.43 -8.79
N LYS A 112 -17.20 3.87 -8.76
CA LYS A 112 -18.32 3.09 -9.31
C LYS A 112 -18.10 2.70 -10.77
N ASP A 113 -17.51 3.60 -11.55
CA ASP A 113 -17.25 3.40 -12.98
C ASP A 113 -15.89 2.72 -13.24
N TRP A 114 -15.29 2.10 -12.21
CA TRP A 114 -13.96 1.48 -12.35
C TRP A 114 -13.93 0.44 -13.48
N LEU A 115 -14.97 -0.38 -13.57
CA LEU A 115 -15.07 -1.42 -14.60
C LEU A 115 -15.23 -0.82 -16.00
N ASP A 116 -16.12 0.14 -16.16
CA ASP A 116 -16.35 0.83 -17.44
C ASP A 116 -15.08 1.54 -17.94
N ARG A 117 -14.32 2.17 -17.02
CA ARG A 117 -13.05 2.81 -17.34
C ARG A 117 -12.00 1.78 -17.76
N PHE A 118 -11.93 0.65 -17.06
CA PHE A 118 -11.04 -0.47 -17.40
C PHE A 118 -11.38 -1.04 -18.79
N GLU A 119 -12.66 -1.34 -19.06
CA GLU A 119 -13.10 -1.90 -20.34
C GLU A 119 -12.82 -0.95 -21.51
N LYS A 120 -13.01 0.35 -21.33
CA LYS A 120 -12.65 1.37 -22.34
C LYS A 120 -11.18 1.34 -22.71
N VAL A 121 -10.28 1.23 -21.72
CA VAL A 121 -8.85 1.15 -22.00
C VAL A 121 -8.50 -0.16 -22.71
N VAL A 122 -9.07 -1.28 -22.32
CA VAL A 122 -8.85 -2.57 -23.01
C VAL A 122 -9.38 -2.51 -24.45
N ALA A 123 -10.55 -1.94 -24.67
CA ALA A 123 -11.16 -1.81 -26.01
C ALA A 123 -10.41 -0.82 -26.93
N SER A 124 -9.59 0.07 -26.38
CA SER A 124 -8.82 1.03 -27.18
C SER A 124 -7.71 0.38 -28.03
N GLY A 125 -7.28 -0.84 -27.67
CA GLY A 125 -6.15 -1.52 -28.31
C GLY A 125 -4.77 -0.95 -27.95
N LEU A 126 -4.69 -0.05 -26.96
CA LEU A 126 -3.44 0.59 -26.52
C LEU A 126 -2.71 -0.19 -25.41
N VAL A 127 -3.32 -1.30 -24.93
CA VAL A 127 -2.70 -2.16 -23.92
C VAL A 127 -1.63 -3.04 -24.59
N PRO A 128 -0.38 -2.99 -24.14
CA PRO A 128 0.67 -3.86 -24.66
C PRO A 128 0.33 -5.34 -24.47
N SER A 129 0.59 -6.16 -25.48
CA SER A 129 0.23 -7.59 -25.48
C SER A 129 0.94 -8.38 -24.38
N ASP A 130 2.17 -8.00 -24.03
CA ASP A 130 2.97 -8.63 -22.96
C ASP A 130 2.42 -8.36 -21.56
N TYR A 131 1.54 -7.36 -21.38
CA TYR A 131 0.87 -7.12 -20.11
C TYR A 131 -0.08 -8.26 -19.72
N TYR A 132 -0.75 -8.88 -20.70
CA TYR A 132 -1.72 -9.97 -20.44
C TYR A 132 -1.06 -11.20 -19.83
N ASP A 133 0.21 -11.46 -20.15
CA ASP A 133 0.98 -12.60 -19.63
C ASP A 133 1.76 -12.27 -18.35
N HIS A 134 1.70 -11.02 -17.90
CA HIS A 134 2.41 -10.60 -16.70
C HIS A 134 1.78 -11.22 -15.44
N LYS A 135 2.62 -11.81 -14.57
CA LYS A 135 2.18 -12.51 -13.33
C LYS A 135 1.20 -11.74 -12.46
N ASP A 136 1.32 -10.41 -12.44
CA ASP A 136 0.52 -9.55 -11.59
C ASP A 136 -0.72 -8.97 -12.32
N TYR A 137 -0.86 -9.19 -13.65
CA TYR A 137 -1.94 -8.62 -14.46
C TYR A 137 -3.31 -8.94 -13.86
N LYS A 138 -3.58 -10.22 -13.56
CA LYS A 138 -4.84 -10.66 -12.98
C LYS A 138 -5.14 -9.97 -11.64
N MET A 139 -4.15 -9.77 -10.81
CA MET A 139 -4.33 -9.12 -9.50
C MET A 139 -4.78 -7.67 -9.64
N PHE A 140 -4.19 -6.92 -10.58
CA PHE A 140 -4.53 -5.50 -10.78
C PHE A 140 -5.82 -5.29 -11.58
N THR A 141 -6.17 -6.20 -12.49
CA THR A 141 -7.34 -6.10 -13.37
C THR A 141 -8.59 -6.83 -12.86
N THR A 142 -8.48 -7.59 -11.76
CA THR A 142 -9.65 -8.21 -11.13
C THR A 142 -10.61 -7.12 -10.64
N PRO A 143 -11.91 -7.18 -11.06
CA PRO A 143 -12.88 -6.18 -10.67
C PRO A 143 -13.03 -6.04 -9.14
N PRO A 144 -13.20 -4.81 -8.62
CA PRO A 144 -13.24 -4.54 -7.18
C PRO A 144 -14.29 -5.35 -6.40
N HIS A 145 -15.44 -5.60 -6.98
CA HIS A 145 -16.53 -6.37 -6.36
C HIS A 145 -16.14 -7.83 -6.03
N VAL A 146 -15.21 -8.41 -6.80
CA VAL A 146 -14.69 -9.77 -6.54
C VAL A 146 -13.94 -9.84 -5.20
N TYR A 147 -13.35 -8.73 -4.79
CA TYR A 147 -12.69 -8.60 -3.49
C TYR A 147 -13.62 -8.05 -2.39
N GLY A 148 -14.92 -7.87 -2.67
CA GLY A 148 -15.86 -7.27 -1.73
C GLY A 148 -15.53 -5.82 -1.40
N GLN A 149 -14.82 -5.10 -2.27
CA GLN A 149 -14.45 -3.70 -2.05
C GLN A 149 -15.68 -2.81 -2.23
N PRO A 150 -15.96 -1.90 -1.30
CA PRO A 150 -17.04 -0.93 -1.43
C PRO A 150 -16.77 0.06 -2.56
N PHE A 151 -17.84 0.61 -3.11
CA PHE A 151 -17.81 1.61 -4.16
C PHE A 151 -18.16 2.99 -3.61
N PHE A 152 -17.61 4.02 -4.24
CA PHE A 152 -18.05 5.41 -4.07
C PHE A 152 -18.54 5.97 -5.41
N ASN A 153 -19.50 6.88 -5.36
CA ASN A 153 -20.02 7.55 -6.56
C ASN A 153 -19.24 8.82 -6.88
N GLN A 154 -18.99 9.62 -5.84
CA GLN A 154 -18.22 10.86 -5.95
C GLN A 154 -17.05 10.80 -4.97
N PRO A 155 -15.83 11.20 -5.38
CA PRO A 155 -14.66 11.17 -4.51
C PRO A 155 -14.84 11.93 -3.20
N GLU A 156 -15.64 12.99 -3.20
CA GLU A 156 -15.96 13.82 -2.03
C GLU A 156 -16.64 13.02 -0.92
N GLU A 157 -17.34 11.92 -1.26
CA GLU A 157 -17.94 11.02 -0.27
C GLU A 157 -16.87 10.44 0.67
N LEU A 158 -15.67 10.15 0.14
CA LEU A 158 -14.57 9.60 0.91
C LEU A 158 -13.64 10.68 1.48
N LEU A 159 -13.51 11.81 0.80
CA LEU A 159 -12.62 12.89 1.24
C LEU A 159 -13.21 13.69 2.40
N ASN A 160 -14.53 13.64 2.61
CA ASN A 160 -15.25 14.35 3.67
C ASN A 160 -15.61 13.48 4.88
N ILE A 161 -15.27 12.17 4.88
CA ILE A 161 -15.47 11.30 6.05
C ILE A 161 -14.27 11.36 6.99
N GLU A 162 -14.45 10.94 8.24
CA GLU A 162 -13.39 10.86 9.26
C GLU A 162 -12.31 9.81 8.96
N SER A 163 -12.25 9.31 7.74
CA SER A 163 -11.23 8.35 7.32
C SER A 163 -10.01 9.04 6.72
N SER A 164 -8.84 8.55 7.09
CA SER A 164 -7.58 9.04 6.53
C SER A 164 -7.25 8.32 5.22
N VAL A 165 -7.03 9.07 4.15
CA VAL A 165 -6.58 8.52 2.87
C VAL A 165 -5.10 8.18 2.98
N ILE A 166 -4.77 6.90 2.80
CA ILE A 166 -3.40 6.38 2.89
C ILE A 166 -2.73 6.42 1.53
N LYS A 167 -3.43 5.94 0.48
CA LYS A 167 -2.90 5.91 -0.88
C LYS A 167 -3.99 5.84 -1.94
N PHE A 168 -3.63 6.25 -3.14
CA PHE A 168 -4.37 5.95 -4.36
C PHE A 168 -3.71 4.78 -5.09
N LEU A 169 -4.51 3.83 -5.56
CA LEU A 169 -4.10 2.75 -6.46
C LEU A 169 -4.71 3.02 -7.82
N ILE A 170 -3.88 3.24 -8.82
CA ILE A 170 -4.29 3.68 -10.16
C ILE A 170 -3.88 2.60 -11.15
N LEU A 171 -4.81 2.16 -11.99
CA LEU A 171 -4.54 1.21 -13.07
C LEU A 171 -4.25 1.98 -14.36
N GLY A 172 -3.03 1.86 -14.85
CA GLY A 172 -2.55 2.53 -16.08
C GLY A 172 -2.11 1.50 -17.12
N LEU A 173 -3.06 0.94 -17.87
CA LEU A 173 -2.80 -0.07 -18.88
C LEU A 173 -2.26 0.50 -20.21
N ASP A 174 -2.62 1.73 -20.56
CA ASP A 174 -1.98 2.47 -21.65
C ASP A 174 -0.70 3.14 -21.11
N PRO A 175 0.52 2.73 -21.58
CA PRO A 175 1.77 3.30 -21.10
C PRO A 175 1.91 4.80 -21.34
N ILE A 176 1.34 5.31 -22.43
CA ILE A 176 1.42 6.74 -22.78
C ILE A 176 0.57 7.54 -21.79
N GLN A 177 -0.68 7.14 -21.58
CA GLN A 177 -1.56 7.75 -20.60
C GLN A 177 -0.97 7.66 -19.20
N LYS A 178 -0.50 6.46 -18.79
CA LYS A 178 0.12 6.24 -17.48
C LYS A 178 1.31 7.19 -17.23
N ASN A 179 2.20 7.34 -18.19
CA ASN A 179 3.37 8.21 -18.04
C ASN A 179 2.97 9.69 -17.96
N ARG A 180 1.96 10.12 -18.74
CA ARG A 180 1.41 11.47 -18.66
C ARG A 180 0.81 11.74 -17.28
N VAL A 181 -0.04 10.84 -16.80
CA VAL A 181 -0.66 10.93 -15.47
C VAL A 181 0.40 10.92 -14.37
N LYS A 182 1.39 10.05 -14.47
CA LYS A 182 2.51 10.02 -13.53
C LYS A 182 3.20 11.39 -13.43
N ALA A 183 3.55 11.99 -14.57
CA ALA A 183 4.20 13.30 -14.59
C ALA A 183 3.34 14.40 -13.96
N LEU A 184 2.02 14.39 -14.16
CA LEU A 184 1.09 15.32 -13.51
C LEU A 184 1.05 15.11 -11.99
N LEU A 185 0.92 13.87 -11.53
CA LEU A 185 0.87 13.53 -10.11
C LEU A 185 2.17 13.86 -9.36
N GLU A 186 3.33 13.74 -10.03
CA GLU A 186 4.63 14.10 -9.48
C GLU A 186 4.81 15.62 -9.26
N THR A 187 3.93 16.47 -9.83
CA THR A 187 3.93 17.92 -9.56
C THR A 187 3.18 18.30 -8.28
N ILE A 188 2.42 17.38 -7.70
CA ILE A 188 1.64 17.63 -6.50
C ILE A 188 2.58 17.56 -5.28
N GLU A 189 2.70 18.66 -4.55
CA GLU A 189 3.54 18.74 -3.35
C GLU A 189 3.15 17.69 -2.30
N ASP A 190 4.12 17.24 -1.51
CA ASP A 190 3.96 16.26 -0.44
C ASP A 190 3.45 14.88 -0.88
N THR A 191 3.46 14.59 -2.18
CA THR A 191 3.12 13.27 -2.71
C THR A 191 4.36 12.51 -3.16
N TYR A 192 4.24 11.19 -3.13
CA TYR A 192 5.24 10.27 -3.66
C TYR A 192 4.56 9.26 -4.58
N VAL A 193 4.97 9.27 -5.85
CA VAL A 193 4.41 8.42 -6.90
C VAL A 193 5.34 7.25 -7.16
N THR A 194 4.82 6.03 -6.98
CA THR A 194 5.57 4.79 -7.22
C THR A 194 4.81 3.87 -8.18
N SER A 195 5.46 2.79 -8.57
CA SER A 195 4.90 1.75 -9.41
C SER A 195 5.48 0.40 -8.98
N SER A 196 4.62 -0.57 -8.72
CA SER A 196 5.00 -1.95 -8.37
C SER A 196 4.87 -2.93 -9.53
N SER A 197 4.28 -2.47 -10.65
CA SER A 197 4.15 -3.23 -11.90
C SER A 197 4.16 -2.29 -13.12
N PRO A 198 4.33 -2.81 -14.35
CA PRO A 198 4.30 -1.98 -15.55
C PRO A 198 3.02 -1.16 -15.74
N PHE A 199 1.90 -1.59 -15.15
CA PHE A 199 0.56 -1.08 -15.41
C PHE A 199 -0.14 -0.49 -14.17
N ASN A 200 0.58 -0.16 -13.10
CA ASN A 200 0.00 0.56 -11.97
C ASN A 200 0.79 1.81 -11.58
N LEU A 201 0.13 2.72 -10.90
CA LEU A 201 0.73 3.77 -10.11
C LEU A 201 0.15 3.72 -8.70
N GLU A 202 0.98 4.07 -7.73
CA GLU A 202 0.57 4.26 -6.33
C GLU A 202 0.99 5.67 -5.91
N VAL A 203 0.07 6.43 -5.33
CA VAL A 203 0.35 7.76 -4.79
C VAL A 203 0.14 7.73 -3.28
N THR A 204 1.18 8.06 -2.54
CA THR A 204 1.18 8.16 -1.07
C THR A 204 1.67 9.54 -0.64
N HIS A 205 1.57 9.85 0.65
CA HIS A 205 2.29 10.99 1.21
C HIS A 205 3.80 10.79 1.10
N VAL A 206 4.57 11.84 0.85
CA VAL A 206 6.05 11.78 0.71
C VAL A 206 6.75 11.13 1.90
N ASN A 207 6.18 11.27 3.09
CA ASN A 207 6.67 10.61 4.32
C ASN A 207 6.13 9.19 4.53
N GLY A 208 5.24 8.71 3.65
CA GLY A 208 4.62 7.37 3.73
C GLY A 208 5.52 6.28 3.16
N HIS A 209 6.69 6.06 3.73
CA HIS A 209 7.65 5.06 3.27
C HIS A 209 8.28 4.26 4.42
N LYS A 210 8.82 3.08 4.11
CA LYS A 210 9.37 2.12 5.09
C LYS A 210 10.41 2.75 6.03
N GLY A 211 11.24 3.66 5.53
CA GLY A 211 12.26 4.33 6.34
C GLY A 211 11.66 5.18 7.47
N ASN A 212 10.57 5.91 7.20
CA ASN A 212 9.89 6.68 8.23
C ASN A 212 9.10 5.80 9.18
N GLY A 213 8.47 4.72 8.70
CA GLY A 213 7.83 3.72 9.55
C GLY A 213 8.82 3.08 10.53
N LEU A 214 10.04 2.77 10.06
CA LEU A 214 11.11 2.27 10.93
C LEU A 214 11.53 3.31 11.99
N LYS A 215 11.65 4.58 11.61
CA LYS A 215 11.96 5.68 12.54
C LYS A 215 10.85 5.86 13.60
N ALA A 216 9.59 5.75 13.20
CA ALA A 216 8.45 5.84 14.11
C ALA A 216 8.52 4.73 15.17
N MET A 217 8.75 3.49 14.76
CA MET A 217 8.91 2.36 15.66
C MET A 217 10.13 2.53 16.58
N ALA A 218 11.24 3.01 16.04
CA ALA A 218 12.45 3.29 16.85
C ALA A 218 12.19 4.37 17.92
N ARG A 219 11.46 5.45 17.57
CA ARG A 219 11.04 6.48 18.53
C ARG A 219 10.17 5.91 19.65
N PHE A 220 9.17 5.09 19.28
CA PHE A 220 8.26 4.49 20.25
C PHE A 220 8.99 3.65 21.32
N PHE A 221 10.00 2.88 20.90
CA PHE A 221 10.81 2.04 21.81
C PHE A 221 12.09 2.74 22.34
N ASN A 222 12.26 4.04 22.13
CA ASN A 222 13.45 4.79 22.55
C ASN A 222 14.77 4.18 22.03
N ILE A 223 14.74 3.60 20.84
CA ILE A 223 15.93 3.03 20.19
C ILE A 223 16.66 4.13 19.43
N ARG A 224 17.91 4.40 19.77
CA ARG A 224 18.72 5.36 19.03
C ARG A 224 19.00 4.82 17.62
N SER A 225 18.50 5.50 16.59
CA SER A 225 18.83 5.15 15.22
C SER A 225 20.26 5.56 14.90
N ARG A 226 21.11 4.59 14.59
CA ARG A 226 22.38 4.83 13.88
C ARG A 226 22.14 4.54 12.41
N ILE A 227 21.38 5.42 11.75
CA ILE A 227 21.31 5.39 10.29
C ILE A 227 22.52 6.16 9.81
N GLN A 228 23.51 5.44 9.31
CA GLN A 228 24.61 6.00 8.53
C GLN A 228 24.17 6.16 7.08
#